data_1e18a5c88ebf6134a76f9ccffa013b15
#
_entry.id   1e18a5c88ebf6134a76f9ccffa013b15
#
_cell.length_a   1.000
_cell.length_b   1.000
_cell.length_c   1.000
_cell.angle_alpha   90.00
_cell.angle_beta   90.00
_cell.angle_gamma   90.00
#
_symmetry.space_group_name_H-M   'P 1'
#
loop_
_entity.id
_entity.type
_entity.pdbx_description
1 polymer ?
#
loop_
_entity_poly.entity_id
_entity_poly.type
_entity_poly.pdbx_seq_one_letter_code
_entity_poly.pdbx_strand_id
1 'polypeptide(L)'
;MFEASLVLLVLVLLGWGIVSYNLLVRDRHRVAQAWSDVDVQLKRRHDLIPQLVEVVRRHAAFEQSVLENVTTLRNRGVAEASPSKLGEVETALSAGVQRLIALAEAYPDLKASRSFLDLQANLTDTENQIQYARRYYNGAVNNLNTRIETFPDLVVARLFAFRPAEYFEFEPVAAER
;
A
#
# COMPACT_ATOMS: atom_id res chain seq x y z
N MET A 1 23.07 -33.19 -39.75
CA MET A 1 22.66 -31.75 -39.74
C MET A 1 21.32 -31.54 -38.98
N PHE A 2 20.28 -32.35 -39.28
CA PHE A 2 18.96 -32.19 -38.63
C PHE A 2 19.01 -32.41 -37.10
N GLU A 3 19.76 -33.43 -36.63
CA GLU A 3 19.90 -33.69 -35.19
C GLU A 3 20.65 -32.57 -34.46
N ALA A 4 21.71 -31.99 -35.05
CA ALA A 4 22.43 -30.89 -34.47
C ALA A 4 21.54 -29.63 -34.37
N SER A 5 20.70 -29.37 -35.38
CA SER A 5 19.75 -28.25 -35.37
C SER A 5 18.66 -28.44 -34.31
N LEU A 6 18.19 -29.67 -34.11
CA LEU A 6 17.20 -29.99 -33.07
C LEU A 6 17.78 -29.80 -31.65
N VAL A 7 19.00 -30.28 -31.43
CA VAL A 7 19.70 -30.09 -30.13
C VAL A 7 19.90 -28.59 -29.84
N LEU A 8 20.34 -27.83 -30.84
CA LEU A 8 20.52 -26.39 -30.69
C LEU A 8 19.21 -25.69 -30.33
N LEU A 9 18.10 -26.04 -31.00
CA LEU A 9 16.78 -25.45 -30.69
C LEU A 9 16.36 -25.76 -29.25
N VAL A 10 16.55 -26.99 -28.79
CA VAL A 10 16.21 -27.38 -27.40
C VAL A 10 17.05 -26.60 -26.40
N LEU A 11 18.35 -26.41 -26.65
CA LEU A 11 19.23 -25.63 -25.77
C LEU A 11 18.81 -24.15 -25.70
N VAL A 12 18.40 -23.57 -26.82
CA VAL A 12 17.90 -22.18 -26.86
C VAL A 12 16.59 -22.04 -26.07
N LEU A 13 15.65 -22.99 -26.23
CA LEU A 13 14.40 -22.98 -25.47
C LEU A 13 14.62 -23.16 -23.98
N LEU A 14 15.52 -24.05 -23.56
CA LEU A 14 15.89 -24.25 -22.16
C LEU A 14 16.55 -22.98 -21.58
N GLY A 15 17.50 -22.39 -22.29
CA GLY A 15 18.16 -21.15 -21.87
C GLY A 15 17.15 -20.00 -21.70
N TRP A 16 16.25 -19.83 -22.67
CA TRP A 16 15.18 -18.86 -22.56
C TRP A 16 14.26 -19.16 -21.36
N GLY A 17 13.85 -20.41 -21.15
CA GLY A 17 13.01 -20.80 -20.01
C GLY A 17 13.62 -20.46 -18.65
N ILE A 18 14.94 -20.69 -18.50
CA ILE A 18 15.68 -20.34 -17.28
C ILE A 18 15.69 -18.82 -17.06
N VAL A 19 15.94 -18.03 -18.12
CA VAL A 19 15.94 -16.56 -18.03
C VAL A 19 14.55 -16.05 -17.66
N SER A 20 13.51 -16.50 -18.34
CA SER A 20 12.12 -16.12 -18.07
C SER A 20 11.71 -16.44 -16.62
N TYR A 21 12.03 -17.64 -16.14
CA TYR A 21 11.79 -18.04 -14.75
C TYR A 21 12.46 -17.10 -13.75
N ASN A 22 13.75 -16.81 -13.96
CA ASN A 22 14.50 -15.91 -13.06
C ASN A 22 13.94 -14.49 -13.07
N LEU A 23 13.45 -14.00 -14.22
CA LEU A 23 12.78 -12.70 -14.32
C LEU A 23 11.47 -12.67 -13.55
N LEU A 24 10.64 -13.72 -13.64
CA LEU A 24 9.39 -13.85 -12.89
C LEU A 24 9.64 -13.89 -11.37
N VAL A 25 10.65 -14.66 -10.93
CA VAL A 25 11.05 -14.71 -9.52
C VAL A 25 11.51 -13.33 -9.03
N ARG A 26 12.33 -12.64 -9.82
CA ARG A 26 12.80 -11.28 -9.48
C ARG A 26 11.63 -10.30 -9.35
N ASP A 27 10.69 -10.31 -10.28
CA ASP A 27 9.55 -9.40 -10.26
C ASP A 27 8.62 -9.73 -9.08
N ARG A 28 8.41 -11.01 -8.73
CA ARG A 28 7.69 -11.41 -7.50
C ARG A 28 8.37 -10.89 -6.23
N HIS A 29 9.70 -10.96 -6.15
CA HIS A 29 10.44 -10.40 -5.00
C HIS A 29 10.33 -8.88 -4.93
N ARG A 30 10.31 -8.18 -6.07
CA ARG A 30 10.09 -6.73 -6.10
C ARG A 30 8.73 -6.34 -5.56
N VAL A 31 7.68 -7.10 -5.91
CA VAL A 31 6.33 -6.89 -5.34
C VAL A 31 6.35 -7.07 -3.82
N ALA A 32 6.96 -8.13 -3.32
CA ALA A 32 7.05 -8.38 -1.87
C ALA A 32 7.84 -7.28 -1.14
N GLN A 33 8.94 -6.81 -1.71
CA GLN A 33 9.73 -5.71 -1.15
C GLN A 33 8.94 -4.39 -1.15
N ALA A 34 8.30 -4.05 -2.27
CA ALA A 34 7.48 -2.86 -2.38
C ALA A 34 6.29 -2.88 -1.41
N TRP A 35 5.71 -4.06 -1.16
CA TRP A 35 4.67 -4.22 -0.14
C TRP A 35 5.19 -3.93 1.27
N SER A 36 6.39 -4.40 1.59
CA SER A 36 7.01 -4.11 2.89
C SER A 36 7.19 -2.60 3.13
N ASP A 37 7.51 -1.83 2.07
CA ASP A 37 7.62 -0.38 2.16
C ASP A 37 6.25 0.28 2.44
N VAL A 38 5.16 -0.22 1.83
CA VAL A 38 3.78 0.22 2.15
C VAL A 38 3.44 -0.09 3.60
N ASP A 39 3.67 -1.32 4.05
CA ASP A 39 3.35 -1.80 5.40
C ASP A 39 4.02 -0.95 6.49
N VAL A 40 5.29 -0.58 6.30
CA VAL A 40 6.03 0.30 7.22
C VAL A 40 5.33 1.66 7.38
N GLN A 41 4.85 2.27 6.28
CA GLN A 41 4.19 3.57 6.35
C GLN A 41 2.78 3.47 6.95
N LEU A 42 2.03 2.42 6.62
CA LEU A 42 0.73 2.17 7.23
C LEU A 42 0.85 1.96 8.73
N LYS A 43 1.84 1.19 9.17
CA LYS A 43 2.12 0.99 10.60
C LYS A 43 2.44 2.31 11.31
N ARG A 44 3.32 3.14 10.73
CA ARG A 44 3.61 4.48 11.27
C ARG A 44 2.34 5.31 11.43
N ARG A 45 1.46 5.30 10.43
CA ARG A 45 0.16 5.98 10.49
C ARG A 45 -0.72 5.44 11.60
N HIS A 46 -0.84 4.11 11.71
CA HIS A 46 -1.64 3.45 12.75
C HIS A 46 -1.13 3.76 14.15
N ASP A 47 0.17 4.02 14.33
CA ASP A 47 0.77 4.38 15.61
C ASP A 47 0.55 5.88 15.97
N LEU A 48 0.37 6.75 14.97
CA LEU A 48 0.08 8.18 15.18
C LEU A 48 -1.39 8.44 15.53
N ILE A 49 -2.33 7.66 15.03
CA ILE A 49 -3.77 7.87 15.21
C ILE A 49 -4.20 7.84 16.70
N PRO A 50 -3.80 6.89 17.54
CA PRO A 50 -4.14 6.93 18.96
C PRO A 50 -3.64 8.18 19.68
N GLN A 51 -2.48 8.70 19.29
CA GLN A 51 -1.91 9.92 19.85
C GLN A 51 -2.76 11.14 19.46
N LEU A 52 -3.21 11.22 18.20
CA LEU A 52 -4.13 12.26 17.74
C LEU A 52 -5.45 12.20 18.51
N VAL A 53 -6.06 11.01 18.62
CA VAL A 53 -7.32 10.79 19.36
C VAL A 53 -7.17 11.24 20.82
N GLU A 54 -6.06 10.94 21.47
CA GLU A 54 -5.81 11.30 22.87
C GLU A 54 -5.64 12.81 23.05
N VAL A 55 -4.90 13.48 22.15
CA VAL A 55 -4.72 14.95 22.19
C VAL A 55 -6.06 15.65 21.98
N VAL A 56 -6.85 15.21 21.01
CA VAL A 56 -8.16 15.79 20.72
C VAL A 56 -9.13 15.57 21.88
N ARG A 57 -9.18 14.38 22.45
CA ARG A 57 -10.05 14.05 23.62
C ARG A 57 -9.81 14.96 24.82
N ARG A 58 -8.58 15.35 25.08
CA ARG A 58 -8.23 16.21 26.23
C ARG A 58 -8.70 17.63 26.11
N HIS A 59 -8.87 18.16 24.90
CA HIS A 59 -9.10 19.58 24.65
C HIS A 59 -10.54 19.93 24.26
N ALA A 60 -11.38 18.94 23.95
CA ALA A 60 -12.72 19.24 23.44
C ALA A 60 -13.77 18.23 23.93
N ALA A 61 -15.00 18.72 24.14
CA ALA A 61 -16.20 17.89 24.21
C ALA A 61 -16.56 17.39 22.81
N PHE A 62 -15.71 16.53 22.26
CA PHE A 62 -15.86 15.99 20.90
C PHE A 62 -17.01 14.98 20.83
N GLU A 63 -17.66 14.90 19.69
CA GLU A 63 -18.55 13.79 19.38
C GLU A 63 -17.76 12.48 19.49
N GLN A 64 -18.07 11.71 20.50
CA GLN A 64 -17.45 10.41 20.78
C GLN A 64 -17.50 9.49 19.55
N SER A 65 -18.55 9.61 18.74
CA SER A 65 -18.76 8.84 17.50
C SER A 65 -17.64 9.02 16.47
N VAL A 66 -17.06 10.22 16.33
CA VAL A 66 -15.96 10.49 15.39
C VAL A 66 -14.68 9.81 15.84
N LEU A 67 -14.37 9.90 17.16
CA LEU A 67 -13.19 9.24 17.75
C LEU A 67 -13.28 7.72 17.67
N GLU A 68 -14.47 7.16 17.94
CA GLU A 68 -14.72 5.73 17.84
C GLU A 68 -14.63 5.22 16.40
N ASN A 69 -15.14 5.98 15.43
CA ASN A 69 -15.05 5.62 14.02
C ASN A 69 -13.60 5.52 13.55
N VAL A 70 -12.76 6.53 13.82
CA VAL A 70 -11.35 6.53 13.44
C VAL A 70 -10.60 5.37 14.11
N THR A 71 -10.87 5.11 15.40
CA THR A 71 -10.27 3.99 16.13
C THR A 71 -10.69 2.64 15.55
N THR A 72 -11.96 2.49 15.18
CA THR A 72 -12.49 1.26 14.57
C THR A 72 -11.87 1.01 13.20
N LEU A 73 -11.80 2.02 12.35
CA LEU A 73 -11.17 1.92 11.03
C LEU A 73 -9.69 1.58 11.13
N ARG A 74 -8.96 2.21 12.06
CA ARG A 74 -7.55 1.87 12.35
C ARG A 74 -7.38 0.40 12.75
N ASN A 75 -8.24 -0.11 13.64
CA ASN A 75 -8.17 -1.51 14.08
C ASN A 75 -8.49 -2.49 12.92
N ARG A 76 -9.43 -2.12 12.05
CA ARG A 76 -9.72 -2.90 10.83
C ARG A 76 -8.52 -2.91 9.87
N GLY A 77 -7.84 -1.78 9.67
CA GLY A 77 -6.64 -1.70 8.85
C GLY A 77 -5.51 -2.58 9.38
N VAL A 78 -5.29 -2.60 10.70
CA VAL A 78 -4.28 -3.48 11.33
C VAL A 78 -4.60 -4.97 11.13
N ALA A 79 -5.87 -5.34 11.04
CA ALA A 79 -6.32 -6.74 10.93
C ALA A 79 -6.43 -7.25 9.48
N GLU A 80 -6.49 -6.34 8.50
CA GLU A 80 -6.69 -6.72 7.09
C GLU A 80 -5.37 -7.13 6.43
N ALA A 81 -5.39 -8.28 5.77
CA ALA A 81 -4.21 -8.85 5.12
C ALA A 81 -4.22 -8.72 3.59
N SER A 82 -5.40 -8.54 2.97
CA SER A 82 -5.51 -8.40 1.52
C SER A 82 -5.19 -6.96 1.08
N PRO A 83 -4.24 -6.73 0.16
CA PRO A 83 -3.90 -5.39 -0.31
C PRO A 83 -5.08 -4.58 -0.84
N SER A 84 -5.98 -5.20 -1.61
CA SER A 84 -7.14 -4.52 -2.19
C SER A 84 -8.13 -4.06 -1.12
N LYS A 85 -8.52 -4.94 -0.19
CA LYS A 85 -9.41 -4.61 0.92
C LYS A 85 -8.79 -3.61 1.91
N LEU A 86 -7.49 -3.74 2.16
CA LEU A 86 -6.77 -2.80 3.00
C LEU A 86 -6.80 -1.39 2.41
N GLY A 87 -6.69 -1.26 1.08
CA GLY A 87 -6.80 0.01 0.38
C GLY A 87 -8.13 0.73 0.64
N GLU A 88 -9.25 0.00 0.59
CA GLU A 88 -10.58 0.53 0.92
C GLU A 88 -10.67 1.03 2.38
N VAL A 89 -10.16 0.23 3.32
CA VAL A 89 -10.15 0.59 4.74
C VAL A 89 -9.28 1.83 4.99
N GLU A 90 -8.10 1.89 4.39
CA GLU A 90 -7.17 3.00 4.52
C GLU A 90 -7.72 4.30 3.89
N THR A 91 -8.46 4.20 2.78
CA THR A 91 -9.18 5.34 2.19
C THR A 91 -10.22 5.90 3.17
N ALA A 92 -11.04 5.03 3.77
CA ALA A 92 -12.02 5.44 4.78
C ALA A 92 -11.34 6.04 6.03
N LEU A 93 -10.20 5.49 6.45
CA LEU A 93 -9.41 5.99 7.57
C LEU A 93 -8.84 7.39 7.28
N SER A 94 -8.34 7.64 6.06
CA SER A 94 -7.90 8.98 5.63
C SER A 94 -9.01 10.01 5.77
N ALA A 95 -10.20 9.70 5.27
CA ALA A 95 -11.36 10.59 5.38
C ALA A 95 -11.73 10.85 6.85
N GLY A 96 -11.70 9.81 7.68
CA GLY A 96 -11.97 9.94 9.13
C GLY A 96 -10.96 10.84 9.86
N VAL A 97 -9.67 10.66 9.56
CA VAL A 97 -8.58 11.48 10.14
C VAL A 97 -8.69 12.94 9.69
N GLN A 98 -8.94 13.20 8.41
CA GLN A 98 -9.13 14.56 7.89
C GLN A 98 -10.33 15.24 8.55
N ARG A 99 -11.45 14.53 8.70
CA ARG A 99 -12.63 15.05 9.41
C ARG A 99 -12.29 15.39 10.87
N LEU A 100 -11.53 14.55 11.55
CA LEU A 100 -11.09 14.79 12.92
C LEU A 100 -10.21 16.04 13.03
N ILE A 101 -9.26 16.22 12.08
CA ILE A 101 -8.39 17.40 12.01
C ILE A 101 -9.23 18.66 11.74
N ALA A 102 -10.14 18.63 10.78
CA ALA A 102 -11.01 19.78 10.45
C ALA A 102 -11.90 20.20 11.64
N LEU A 103 -12.43 19.24 12.39
CA LEU A 103 -13.18 19.52 13.60
C LEU A 103 -12.27 20.13 14.69
N ALA A 104 -11.04 19.66 14.84
CA ALA A 104 -10.07 20.17 15.80
C ALA A 104 -9.69 21.64 15.52
N GLU A 105 -9.67 22.05 14.26
CA GLU A 105 -9.39 23.43 13.85
C GLU A 105 -10.44 24.45 14.33
N ALA A 106 -11.64 24.01 14.68
CA ALA A 106 -12.69 24.85 15.27
C ALA A 106 -12.41 25.22 16.75
N TYR A 107 -11.40 24.59 17.38
CA TYR A 107 -11.03 24.82 18.78
C TYR A 107 -9.68 25.55 18.86
N PRO A 108 -9.66 26.88 19.17
CA PRO A 108 -8.44 27.71 19.12
C PRO A 108 -7.30 27.16 20.00
N ASP A 109 -7.61 26.68 21.20
CA ASP A 109 -6.62 26.16 22.15
C ASP A 109 -5.95 24.88 21.61
N LEU A 110 -6.73 24.01 20.97
CA LEU A 110 -6.23 22.79 20.35
C LEU A 110 -5.40 23.09 19.10
N LYS A 111 -5.90 23.98 18.24
CA LYS A 111 -5.20 24.46 17.04
C LYS A 111 -3.84 25.08 17.36
N ALA A 112 -3.70 25.77 18.50
CA ALA A 112 -2.45 26.37 18.97
C ALA A 112 -1.54 25.35 19.70
N SER A 113 -2.03 24.16 20.01
CA SER A 113 -1.28 23.12 20.70
C SER A 113 -0.13 22.60 19.85
N ARG A 114 1.10 22.70 20.36
CA ARG A 114 2.29 22.19 19.68
C ARG A 114 2.19 20.70 19.37
N SER A 115 1.69 19.91 20.31
CA SER A 115 1.52 18.46 20.12
C SER A 115 0.54 18.13 18.99
N PHE A 116 -0.54 18.92 18.82
CA PHE A 116 -1.49 18.76 17.73
C PHE A 116 -0.85 19.11 16.38
N LEU A 117 -0.13 20.22 16.29
CA LEU A 117 0.56 20.66 15.08
C LEU A 117 1.64 19.65 14.63
N ASP A 118 2.42 19.12 15.57
CA ASP A 118 3.43 18.10 15.30
C ASP A 118 2.80 16.80 14.78
N LEU A 119 1.67 16.35 15.36
CA LEU A 119 0.93 15.19 14.91
C LEU A 119 0.31 15.38 13.53
N GLN A 120 -0.27 16.56 13.26
CA GLN A 120 -0.83 16.91 11.95
C GLN A 120 0.28 16.87 10.87
N ALA A 121 1.44 17.47 11.15
CA ALA A 121 2.57 17.44 10.24
C ALA A 121 3.08 16.01 9.97
N ASN A 122 3.22 15.20 11.03
CA ASN A 122 3.63 13.80 10.90
C ASN A 122 2.63 12.94 10.13
N LEU A 123 1.31 13.14 10.33
CA LEU A 123 0.27 12.44 9.57
C LEU A 123 0.28 12.84 8.10
N THR A 124 0.46 14.13 7.80
CA THR A 124 0.59 14.63 6.42
C THR A 124 1.82 14.05 5.72
N ASP A 125 2.98 14.02 6.40
CA ASP A 125 4.18 13.38 5.87
C ASP A 125 3.95 11.89 5.60
N THR A 126 3.38 11.19 6.56
CA THR A 126 3.09 9.75 6.43
C THR A 126 2.12 9.47 5.27
N GLU A 127 1.09 10.29 5.08
CA GLU A 127 0.17 10.20 3.95
C GLU A 127 0.90 10.33 2.60
N ASN A 128 1.80 11.30 2.48
CA ASN A 128 2.63 11.47 1.29
C ASN A 128 3.53 10.23 1.04
N GLN A 129 4.14 9.68 2.09
CA GLN A 129 4.97 8.48 1.98
C GLN A 129 4.14 7.26 1.56
N ILE A 130 2.92 7.08 2.09
CA ILE A 130 1.99 6.03 1.66
C ILE A 130 1.69 6.17 0.16
N GLN A 131 1.46 7.39 -0.35
CA GLN A 131 1.21 7.64 -1.77
C GLN A 131 2.40 7.26 -2.65
N TYR A 132 3.64 7.54 -2.20
CA TYR A 132 4.85 7.14 -2.93
C TYR A 132 5.02 5.61 -2.92
N ALA A 133 4.90 4.99 -1.76
CA ALA A 133 5.02 3.54 -1.60
C ALA A 133 3.94 2.80 -2.43
N ARG A 134 2.68 3.27 -2.43
CA ARG A 134 1.59 2.73 -3.25
C ARG A 134 1.93 2.75 -4.74
N ARG A 135 2.38 3.90 -5.26
CA ARG A 135 2.73 4.01 -6.69
C ARG A 135 3.83 3.03 -7.07
N TYR A 136 4.84 2.89 -6.22
CA TYR A 136 5.93 1.96 -6.45
C TYR A 136 5.45 0.50 -6.40
N TYR A 137 4.64 0.15 -5.38
CA TYR A 137 4.04 -1.17 -5.25
C TYR A 137 3.17 -1.54 -6.46
N ASN A 138 2.23 -0.68 -6.83
CA ASN A 138 1.35 -0.93 -7.97
C ASN A 138 2.13 -1.01 -9.29
N GLY A 139 3.21 -0.27 -9.44
CA GLY A 139 4.13 -0.40 -10.57
C GLY A 139 4.83 -1.77 -10.60
N ALA A 140 5.28 -2.27 -9.46
CA ALA A 140 5.87 -3.61 -9.36
C ALA A 140 4.83 -4.73 -9.65
N VAL A 141 3.60 -4.58 -9.13
CA VAL A 141 2.47 -5.48 -9.42
C VAL A 141 2.15 -5.50 -10.91
N ASN A 142 2.05 -4.32 -11.54
CA ASN A 142 1.79 -4.23 -12.97
C ASN A 142 2.86 -4.94 -13.80
N ASN A 143 4.13 -4.77 -13.47
CA ASN A 143 5.23 -5.43 -14.16
C ASN A 143 5.16 -6.96 -14.05
N LEU A 144 4.89 -7.48 -12.85
CA LEU A 144 4.72 -8.92 -12.62
C LEU A 144 3.52 -9.46 -13.38
N ASN A 145 2.35 -8.83 -13.24
CA ASN A 145 1.10 -9.29 -13.86
C ASN A 145 1.21 -9.26 -15.40
N THR A 146 1.74 -8.17 -15.96
CA THR A 146 2.00 -8.07 -17.41
C THR A 146 2.90 -9.21 -17.89
N ARG A 147 3.99 -9.53 -17.17
CA ARG A 147 4.89 -10.62 -17.55
C ARG A 147 4.21 -11.99 -17.49
N ILE A 148 3.38 -12.24 -16.47
CA ILE A 148 2.60 -13.48 -16.33
C ILE A 148 1.65 -13.69 -17.52
N GLU A 149 1.13 -12.58 -18.08
CA GLU A 149 0.13 -12.62 -19.16
C GLU A 149 0.74 -12.51 -20.56
N THR A 150 1.98 -12.05 -20.69
CA THR A 150 2.62 -11.79 -21.98
C THR A 150 3.36 -13.02 -22.50
N PHE A 151 3.12 -13.36 -23.78
CA PHE A 151 3.92 -14.38 -24.47
C PHE A 151 5.31 -13.80 -24.82
N PRO A 152 6.37 -14.60 -24.67
CA PRO A 152 6.38 -16.04 -24.37
C PRO A 152 6.45 -16.39 -22.88
N ASP A 153 6.66 -15.45 -21.95
CA ASP A 153 6.83 -15.66 -20.50
C ASP A 153 5.61 -16.35 -19.85
N LEU A 154 4.40 -16.13 -20.41
CA LEU A 154 3.16 -16.79 -20.03
C LEU A 154 3.28 -18.33 -19.95
N VAL A 155 4.06 -18.96 -20.84
CA VAL A 155 4.24 -20.41 -20.84
C VAL A 155 4.96 -20.86 -19.56
N VAL A 156 6.03 -20.16 -19.20
CA VAL A 156 6.81 -20.42 -17.98
C VAL A 156 5.97 -20.10 -16.75
N ALA A 157 5.26 -18.98 -16.78
CA ALA A 157 4.41 -18.54 -15.67
C ALA A 157 3.33 -19.60 -15.34
N ARG A 158 2.67 -20.16 -16.34
CA ARG A 158 1.68 -21.24 -16.15
C ARG A 158 2.30 -22.54 -15.66
N LEU A 159 3.45 -22.94 -16.24
CA LEU A 159 4.15 -24.18 -15.88
C LEU A 159 4.56 -24.19 -14.40
N PHE A 160 5.03 -23.06 -13.89
CA PHE A 160 5.49 -22.90 -12.51
C PHE A 160 4.45 -22.25 -11.59
N ALA A 161 3.19 -22.16 -12.03
CA ALA A 161 2.05 -21.65 -11.25
C ALA A 161 2.27 -20.28 -10.61
N PHE A 162 2.92 -19.34 -11.33
CA PHE A 162 2.96 -17.95 -10.93
C PHE A 162 1.55 -17.35 -10.98
N ARG A 163 1.19 -16.60 -9.93
CA ARG A 163 -0.12 -15.98 -9.80
C ARG A 163 0.01 -14.46 -9.87
N PRO A 164 -0.96 -13.76 -10.47
CA PRO A 164 -1.04 -12.32 -10.40
C PRO A 164 -1.09 -11.83 -8.96
N ALA A 165 -0.48 -10.69 -8.70
CA ALA A 165 -0.56 -9.99 -7.42
C ALA A 165 -1.72 -8.98 -7.42
N GLU A 166 -2.29 -8.71 -6.25
CA GLU A 166 -3.36 -7.74 -6.06
C GLU A 166 -2.80 -6.31 -6.04
N TYR A 167 -3.57 -5.35 -6.59
CA TYR A 167 -3.25 -3.93 -6.47
C TYR A 167 -3.67 -3.39 -5.10
N PHE A 168 -2.98 -2.38 -4.63
CA PHE A 168 -3.35 -1.59 -3.45
C PHE A 168 -4.14 -0.36 -3.91
N GLU A 169 -5.48 -0.47 -3.89
CA GLU A 169 -6.41 0.56 -4.34
C GLU A 169 -6.71 1.54 -3.19
N PHE A 170 -5.78 2.46 -2.97
CA PHE A 170 -5.92 3.51 -1.97
C PHE A 170 -6.14 4.85 -2.67
N GLU A 171 -7.31 5.48 -2.47
CA GLU A 171 -7.62 6.81 -2.99
C GLU A 171 -7.43 7.84 -1.87
N PRO A 172 -6.47 8.77 -2.00
CA PRO A 172 -6.34 9.85 -1.04
C PRO A 172 -7.55 10.77 -1.16
N VAL A 173 -8.12 11.16 -0.03
CA VAL A 173 -9.10 12.24 -0.01
C VAL A 173 -8.37 13.51 -0.46
N ALA A 174 -8.79 14.07 -1.60
CA ALA A 174 -8.23 15.32 -2.09
C ALA A 174 -8.42 16.39 -1.03
N ALA A 175 -7.32 17.00 -0.56
CA ALA A 175 -7.41 18.19 0.25
C ALA A 175 -8.07 19.25 -0.63
N GLU A 176 -9.30 19.63 -0.31
CA GLU A 176 -9.94 20.81 -0.91
C GLU A 176 -9.05 22.02 -0.58
N ARG A 177 -8.54 22.65 -1.64
CA ARG A 177 -7.71 23.85 -1.55
C ARG A 177 -8.57 25.06 -1.34
#